data_685b799422f3ebf1b8c71197eefa66aa
#
_entry.id   685b799422f3ebf1b8c71197eefa66aa
#
_cell.length_a   1.000
_cell.length_b   1.000
_cell.length_c   1.000
_cell.angle_alpha   90.00
_cell.angle_beta   90.00
_cell.angle_gamma   90.00
#
_symmetry.space_group_name_H-M   'P 1'
#
loop_
_entity.id
_entity.type
_entity.pdbx_description
1 polymer ?
#
loop_
_entity_poly.entity_id
_entity_poly.type
_entity_poly.pdbx_seq_one_letter_code
_entity_poly.pdbx_strand_id
1 'polypeptide(L)'
;MHYLALCIIAVIAIIQYRRYIRCSYYQVTKNSPLQVYLDKGKLGEYMTYKYLRGAENNGAKFLFNIYIPKGEEETTEIDVLMIHAKGLFVFESKNYSGWIFGNEYHKNWYQTLPKGRGRSQKETFYNPVMQNRGHIKHLKALLGEDVPMHSVITFSERCTLKSVEVKSADVSVINRGDVYHTVASICSKIENPLLSDEQIIVMYEKLYPYTQVDAATKTQHIENIEKKLDPASVQEPPHMRTCPRCGGSLVLRTASRGANAGNKFYGCSNYPKCRYIVRLSATEATINDSNRH
;
A
#
# COMPACT_ATOMS: atom_id res chain seq x y z
N MET A 1 -26.98 -42.11 -2.00
CA MET A 1 -27.03 -40.62 -1.95
C MET A 1 -25.67 -39.97 -1.72
N HIS A 2 -24.80 -40.48 -0.82
CA HIS A 2 -23.46 -39.89 -0.53
C HIS A 2 -22.51 -39.82 -1.73
N TYR A 3 -22.45 -40.87 -2.57
CA TYR A 3 -21.61 -40.88 -3.76
C TYR A 3 -21.99 -39.83 -4.81
N LEU A 4 -23.32 -39.60 -4.99
CA LEU A 4 -23.82 -38.59 -5.91
C LEU A 4 -23.43 -37.17 -5.42
N ALA A 5 -23.55 -36.90 -4.13
CA ALA A 5 -23.14 -35.64 -3.54
C ALA A 5 -21.62 -35.39 -3.70
N LEU A 6 -20.78 -36.42 -3.49
CA LEU A 6 -19.33 -36.34 -3.70
C LEU A 6 -18.97 -36.05 -5.17
N CYS A 7 -19.65 -36.70 -6.12
CA CYS A 7 -19.45 -36.45 -7.55
C CYS A 7 -19.83 -35.01 -7.91
N ILE A 8 -20.92 -34.48 -7.40
CA ILE A 8 -21.34 -33.11 -7.65
C ILE A 8 -20.31 -32.11 -7.09
N ILE A 9 -19.82 -32.32 -5.87
CA ILE A 9 -18.78 -31.48 -5.25
C ILE A 9 -17.50 -31.52 -6.10
N ALA A 10 -17.07 -32.70 -6.55
CA ALA A 10 -15.89 -32.85 -7.40
C ALA A 10 -16.05 -32.10 -8.74
N VAL A 11 -17.20 -32.20 -9.39
CA VAL A 11 -17.49 -31.49 -10.63
C VAL A 11 -17.47 -29.97 -10.41
N ILE A 12 -18.08 -29.48 -9.34
CA ILE A 12 -18.04 -28.05 -8.99
C ILE A 12 -16.62 -27.59 -8.75
N ALA A 13 -15.82 -28.34 -8.01
CA ALA A 13 -14.42 -28.03 -7.73
C ALA A 13 -13.59 -27.96 -9.04
N ILE A 14 -13.79 -28.90 -9.95
CA ILE A 14 -13.12 -28.91 -11.26
C ILE A 14 -13.52 -27.68 -12.09
N ILE A 15 -14.82 -27.34 -12.11
CA ILE A 15 -15.29 -26.15 -12.83
C ILE A 15 -14.68 -24.87 -12.22
N GLN A 16 -14.67 -24.73 -10.90
CA GLN A 16 -14.08 -23.57 -10.22
C GLN A 16 -12.57 -23.47 -10.47
N TYR A 17 -11.88 -24.59 -10.41
CA TYR A 17 -10.45 -24.64 -10.73
C TYR A 17 -10.17 -24.24 -12.19
N ARG A 18 -10.93 -24.76 -13.15
CA ARG A 18 -10.81 -24.39 -14.57
C ARG A 18 -11.11 -22.89 -14.81
N ARG A 19 -12.09 -22.33 -14.11
CA ARG A 19 -12.38 -20.90 -14.14
C ARG A 19 -11.23 -20.06 -13.56
N TYR A 20 -10.62 -20.54 -12.48
CA TYR A 20 -9.50 -19.89 -11.84
C TYR A 20 -8.27 -19.84 -12.74
N ILE A 21 -7.84 -20.96 -13.31
CA ILE A 21 -6.66 -21.02 -14.17
C ILE A 21 -6.80 -20.23 -15.49
N ARG A 22 -8.02 -19.88 -15.87
CA ARG A 22 -8.30 -19.04 -17.06
C ARG A 22 -8.39 -17.56 -16.75
N CYS A 23 -8.45 -17.16 -15.48
CA CYS A 23 -8.55 -15.74 -15.11
C CYS A 23 -7.20 -15.03 -15.22
N SER A 24 -7.22 -13.73 -15.50
CA SER A 24 -6.01 -12.92 -15.68
C SER A 24 -5.10 -12.94 -14.48
N TYR A 25 -5.63 -13.03 -13.26
CA TYR A 25 -4.82 -13.16 -12.06
C TYR A 25 -3.89 -14.37 -12.11
N TYR A 26 -4.44 -15.56 -12.42
CA TYR A 26 -3.62 -16.76 -12.55
C TYR A 26 -2.67 -16.68 -13.75
N GLN A 27 -3.13 -16.14 -14.88
CA GLN A 27 -2.31 -16.06 -16.10
C GLN A 27 -1.07 -15.19 -15.89
N VAL A 28 -1.18 -14.11 -15.11
CA VAL A 28 -0.04 -13.22 -14.80
C VAL A 28 0.80 -13.75 -13.65
N THR A 29 0.19 -14.12 -12.52
CA THR A 29 0.93 -14.43 -11.28
C THR A 29 1.37 -15.88 -11.16
N LYS A 30 0.69 -16.81 -11.84
CA LYS A 30 0.83 -18.28 -11.70
C LYS A 30 0.62 -18.80 -10.27
N ASN A 31 0.10 -17.99 -9.34
CA ASN A 31 -0.21 -18.39 -7.98
C ASN A 31 -1.33 -19.46 -7.97
N SER A 32 -1.11 -20.59 -7.32
CA SER A 32 -2.15 -21.60 -7.15
C SER A 32 -3.26 -21.11 -6.19
N PRO A 33 -4.50 -21.68 -6.25
CA PRO A 33 -5.57 -21.32 -5.32
C PRO A 33 -5.17 -21.44 -3.85
N LEU A 34 -4.35 -22.45 -3.51
CA LEU A 34 -3.86 -22.69 -2.16
C LEU A 34 -2.90 -21.58 -1.71
N GLN A 35 -1.96 -21.18 -2.57
CA GLN A 35 -1.04 -20.07 -2.29
C GLN A 35 -1.81 -18.76 -2.05
N VAL A 36 -2.83 -18.48 -2.87
CA VAL A 36 -3.67 -17.30 -2.69
C VAL A 36 -4.44 -17.35 -1.37
N TYR A 37 -4.98 -18.50 -1.01
CA TYR A 37 -5.76 -18.65 0.24
C TYR A 37 -4.89 -18.50 1.50
N LEU A 38 -3.67 -19.04 1.48
CA LEU A 38 -2.75 -19.01 2.63
C LEU A 38 -2.04 -17.67 2.82
N ASP A 39 -1.88 -16.90 1.75
CA ASP A 39 -1.20 -15.59 1.77
C ASP A 39 -2.23 -14.45 1.80
N LYS A 40 -2.20 -13.68 2.90
CA LYS A 40 -3.18 -12.58 3.10
C LYS A 40 -3.02 -11.45 2.08
N GLY A 41 -1.82 -11.18 1.59
CA GLY A 41 -1.54 -10.17 0.55
C GLY A 41 -2.15 -10.63 -0.77
N LYS A 42 -1.75 -11.82 -1.26
CA LYS A 42 -2.26 -12.41 -2.49
C LYS A 42 -3.79 -12.58 -2.49
N LEU A 43 -4.35 -12.94 -1.34
CA LEU A 43 -5.80 -13.02 -1.21
C LEU A 43 -6.45 -11.63 -1.39
N GLY A 44 -5.83 -10.60 -0.84
CA GLY A 44 -6.30 -9.22 -0.98
C GLY A 44 -6.32 -8.75 -2.43
N GLU A 45 -5.22 -8.96 -3.16
CA GLU A 45 -5.08 -8.65 -4.58
C GLU A 45 -6.10 -9.42 -5.43
N TYR A 46 -6.16 -10.75 -5.24
CA TYR A 46 -7.12 -11.61 -5.96
C TYR A 46 -8.57 -11.19 -5.71
N MET A 47 -8.93 -10.84 -4.48
CA MET A 47 -10.29 -10.40 -4.16
C MET A 47 -10.60 -9.04 -4.79
N THR A 48 -9.66 -8.10 -4.82
CA THR A 48 -9.80 -6.82 -5.54
C THR A 48 -10.08 -7.06 -7.02
N TYR A 49 -9.26 -7.89 -7.67
CA TYR A 49 -9.48 -8.30 -9.06
C TYR A 49 -10.84 -8.99 -9.25
N LYS A 50 -11.21 -9.91 -8.38
CA LYS A 50 -12.46 -10.69 -8.50
C LYS A 50 -13.71 -9.79 -8.55
N TYR A 51 -13.72 -8.70 -7.80
CA TYR A 51 -14.81 -7.71 -7.86
C TYR A 51 -14.83 -6.91 -9.17
N LEU A 52 -13.68 -6.73 -9.81
CA LEU A 52 -13.52 -5.89 -11.01
C LEU A 52 -13.39 -6.67 -12.32
N ARG A 53 -13.20 -7.99 -12.27
CA ARG A 53 -12.93 -8.80 -13.48
C ARG A 53 -13.97 -8.66 -14.59
N GLY A 54 -15.20 -8.23 -14.26
CA GLY A 54 -16.23 -7.96 -15.26
C GLY A 54 -15.83 -6.85 -16.25
N ALA A 55 -14.92 -5.95 -15.88
CA ALA A 55 -14.41 -4.91 -16.77
C ALA A 55 -13.59 -5.46 -17.94
N GLU A 56 -13.06 -6.68 -17.84
CA GLU A 56 -12.36 -7.37 -18.96
C GLU A 56 -13.28 -7.60 -20.14
N ASN A 57 -14.57 -7.78 -19.91
CA ASN A 57 -15.56 -7.91 -21.01
C ASN A 57 -15.69 -6.62 -21.82
N ASN A 58 -15.26 -5.48 -21.27
CA ASN A 58 -15.27 -4.18 -21.90
C ASN A 58 -13.84 -3.71 -22.25
N GLY A 59 -12.92 -4.64 -22.49
CA GLY A 59 -11.56 -4.37 -22.97
C GLY A 59 -10.52 -4.00 -21.87
N ALA A 60 -10.92 -3.89 -20.60
CA ALA A 60 -9.94 -3.62 -19.54
C ALA A 60 -8.91 -4.76 -19.40
N LYS A 61 -7.68 -4.42 -19.04
CA LYS A 61 -6.58 -5.35 -18.77
C LYS A 61 -6.12 -5.22 -17.32
N PHE A 62 -5.68 -6.34 -16.74
CA PHE A 62 -5.18 -6.38 -15.37
C PHE A 62 -3.75 -6.88 -15.31
N LEU A 63 -2.93 -6.24 -14.49
CA LEU A 63 -1.58 -6.67 -14.11
C LEU A 63 -1.48 -6.70 -12.58
N PHE A 64 -0.60 -7.56 -12.06
CA PHE A 64 -0.44 -7.84 -10.63
C PHE A 64 1.02 -7.91 -10.26
N ASN A 65 1.37 -7.45 -9.07
CA ASN A 65 2.73 -7.48 -8.53
C ASN A 65 3.74 -6.92 -9.55
N ILE A 66 3.56 -5.65 -9.93
CA ILE A 66 4.36 -4.99 -10.97
C ILE A 66 5.55 -4.31 -10.29
N TYR A 67 6.75 -4.79 -10.52
CA TYR A 67 8.00 -4.27 -9.94
C TYR A 67 8.62 -3.18 -10.83
N ILE A 68 8.20 -1.94 -10.65
CA ILE A 68 8.67 -0.80 -11.45
C ILE A 68 10.00 -0.28 -10.90
N PRO A 69 11.02 0.03 -11.75
CA PRO A 69 12.27 0.63 -11.32
C PRO A 69 12.05 1.94 -10.56
N LYS A 70 12.81 2.09 -9.47
CA LYS A 70 12.84 3.27 -8.61
C LYS A 70 14.29 3.70 -8.38
N GLY A 71 14.97 4.17 -9.44
CA GLY A 71 16.40 4.42 -9.44
C GLY A 71 17.19 3.19 -9.91
N GLU A 72 18.50 3.13 -9.61
CA GLU A 72 19.40 2.14 -10.20
C GLU A 72 19.26 0.73 -9.62
N GLU A 73 18.96 0.61 -8.31
CA GLU A 73 18.92 -0.69 -7.61
C GLU A 73 17.62 -0.94 -6.83
N GLU A 74 16.64 -0.04 -6.92
CA GLU A 74 15.40 -0.17 -6.18
C GLU A 74 14.21 -0.37 -7.10
N THR A 75 13.21 -1.09 -6.61
CA THR A 75 11.92 -1.22 -7.26
C THR A 75 10.80 -0.73 -6.34
N THR A 76 9.67 -0.40 -6.93
CA THR A 76 8.39 -0.21 -6.23
C THR A 76 7.40 -1.22 -6.77
N GLU A 77 6.68 -1.90 -5.90
CA GLU A 77 5.69 -2.92 -6.27
C GLU A 77 4.29 -2.31 -6.27
N ILE A 78 3.56 -2.49 -7.38
CA ILE A 78 2.14 -2.16 -7.50
C ILE A 78 1.35 -3.45 -7.35
N ASP A 79 0.46 -3.54 -6.36
CA ASP A 79 -0.30 -4.74 -6.06
C ASP A 79 -1.21 -5.16 -7.22
N VAL A 80 -2.08 -4.23 -7.67
CA VAL A 80 -3.01 -4.46 -8.78
C VAL A 80 -3.10 -3.19 -9.63
N LEU A 81 -2.99 -3.35 -10.93
CA LEU A 81 -3.22 -2.29 -11.92
C LEU A 81 -4.33 -2.73 -12.87
N MET A 82 -5.34 -1.89 -13.04
CA MET A 82 -6.34 -2.04 -14.11
C MET A 82 -6.12 -0.94 -15.16
N ILE A 83 -5.87 -1.34 -16.38
CA ILE A 83 -5.78 -0.46 -17.56
C ILE A 83 -7.15 -0.46 -18.23
N HIS A 84 -7.81 0.69 -18.23
CA HIS A 84 -9.20 0.84 -18.68
C HIS A 84 -9.34 2.04 -19.62
N ALA A 85 -10.32 2.05 -20.49
CA ALA A 85 -10.57 3.17 -21.41
C ALA A 85 -10.76 4.53 -20.71
N LYS A 86 -11.11 4.55 -19.44
CA LYS A 86 -11.24 5.76 -18.60
C LYS A 86 -9.99 6.10 -17.77
N GLY A 87 -8.84 5.50 -18.09
CA GLY A 87 -7.55 5.70 -17.40
C GLY A 87 -7.06 4.48 -16.65
N LEU A 88 -5.96 4.63 -15.93
CA LEU A 88 -5.34 3.59 -15.13
C LEU A 88 -5.85 3.67 -13.69
N PHE A 89 -6.25 2.54 -13.13
CA PHE A 89 -6.61 2.41 -11.72
C PHE A 89 -5.50 1.66 -10.99
N VAL A 90 -4.80 2.36 -10.10
CA VAL A 90 -3.69 1.83 -9.32
C VAL A 90 -4.20 1.48 -7.93
N PHE A 91 -4.27 0.18 -7.64
CA PHE A 91 -4.81 -0.31 -6.37
C PHE A 91 -3.68 -0.68 -5.41
N GLU A 92 -3.79 -0.19 -4.18
CA GLU A 92 -3.01 -0.61 -3.03
C GLU A 92 -3.92 -1.43 -2.12
N SER A 93 -3.61 -2.71 -1.91
CA SER A 93 -4.46 -3.64 -1.19
C SER A 93 -3.98 -3.87 0.24
N LYS A 94 -4.81 -3.55 1.23
CA LYS A 94 -4.52 -3.72 2.66
C LYS A 94 -5.44 -4.76 3.28
N ASN A 95 -4.89 -5.91 3.67
CA ASN A 95 -5.67 -6.99 4.25
C ASN A 95 -5.69 -6.95 5.78
N TYR A 96 -6.02 -5.79 6.35
CA TYR A 96 -6.10 -5.53 7.78
C TYR A 96 -7.44 -5.94 8.39
N SER A 97 -7.58 -5.79 9.72
CA SER A 97 -8.81 -6.03 10.47
C SER A 97 -8.95 -4.99 11.60
N GLY A 98 -10.10 -4.94 12.26
CA GLY A 98 -10.38 -3.99 13.33
C GLY A 98 -10.68 -2.58 12.82
N TRP A 99 -10.30 -1.56 13.57
CA TRP A 99 -10.56 -0.16 13.23
C TRP A 99 -9.34 0.51 12.62
N ILE A 100 -9.53 1.18 11.50
CA ILE A 100 -8.50 1.94 10.79
C ILE A 100 -8.71 3.43 11.02
N PHE A 101 -7.59 4.11 11.28
CA PHE A 101 -7.52 5.56 11.49
C PHE A 101 -6.37 6.12 10.66
N GLY A 102 -6.60 7.22 9.97
CA GLY A 102 -5.59 7.84 9.14
C GLY A 102 -5.98 9.19 8.57
N ASN A 103 -4.96 9.89 8.12
CA ASN A 103 -5.10 11.14 7.38
C ASN A 103 -4.10 11.11 6.23
N GLU A 104 -4.49 11.60 5.04
CA GLU A 104 -3.65 11.50 3.83
C GLU A 104 -2.28 12.19 3.95
N TYR A 105 -2.13 13.17 4.85
CA TYR A 105 -0.90 13.93 5.06
C TYR A 105 -0.01 13.36 6.18
N HIS A 106 -0.50 12.42 6.99
CA HIS A 106 0.28 11.84 8.07
C HIS A 106 1.06 10.63 7.55
N LYS A 107 2.36 10.56 7.85
CA LYS A 107 3.24 9.47 7.41
C LYS A 107 2.75 8.09 7.85
N ASN A 108 2.21 8.00 9.07
CA ASN A 108 1.76 6.75 9.66
C ASN A 108 0.26 6.79 9.93
N TRP A 109 -0.39 5.70 9.55
CA TRP A 109 -1.74 5.34 9.95
C TRP A 109 -1.69 4.29 11.04
N TYR A 110 -2.81 3.96 11.63
CA TYR A 110 -2.86 2.90 12.63
C TYR A 110 -4.15 2.09 12.57
N GLN A 111 -4.03 0.83 12.96
CA GLN A 111 -5.16 -0.04 13.24
C GLN A 111 -5.32 -0.26 14.74
N THR A 112 -6.55 -0.51 15.19
CA THR A 112 -6.86 -0.91 16.56
C THR A 112 -7.59 -2.24 16.54
N LEU A 113 -6.99 -3.22 17.19
CA LEU A 113 -7.50 -4.58 17.28
C LEU A 113 -8.08 -4.82 18.68
N PRO A 114 -9.32 -5.34 18.83
CA PRO A 114 -9.86 -5.71 20.13
C PRO A 114 -9.12 -6.94 20.68
N LYS A 115 -8.67 -6.87 21.95
CA LYS A 115 -7.99 -7.97 22.68
C LYS A 115 -8.83 -8.61 23.77
N GLY A 116 -10.15 -8.38 23.77
CA GLY A 116 -11.04 -8.84 24.84
C GLY A 116 -10.93 -8.03 26.14
N ARG A 117 -11.88 -8.21 27.06
CA ARG A 117 -11.92 -7.51 28.36
C ARG A 117 -11.74 -5.98 28.29
N GLY A 118 -12.26 -5.35 27.24
CA GLY A 118 -12.15 -3.89 27.02
C GLY A 118 -10.73 -3.39 26.64
N ARG A 119 -9.78 -4.29 26.37
CA ARG A 119 -8.42 -3.94 25.91
C ARG A 119 -8.37 -3.88 24.40
N SER A 120 -7.52 -3.01 23.88
CA SER A 120 -7.22 -2.92 22.44
C SER A 120 -5.71 -2.86 22.23
N GLN A 121 -5.26 -3.39 21.09
CA GLN A 121 -3.90 -3.26 20.60
C GLN A 121 -3.88 -2.27 19.46
N LYS A 122 -3.00 -1.28 19.53
CA LYS A 122 -2.76 -0.33 18.45
C LYS A 122 -1.49 -0.73 17.71
N GLU A 123 -1.59 -0.82 16.39
CA GLU A 123 -0.46 -1.10 15.48
C GLU A 123 -0.39 0.01 14.45
N THR A 124 0.82 0.50 14.19
CA THR A 124 1.06 1.54 13.19
C THR A 124 1.57 0.94 11.90
N PHE A 125 1.20 1.54 10.77
CA PHE A 125 1.67 1.18 9.45
C PHE A 125 1.86 2.42 8.58
N TYR A 126 2.67 2.28 7.53
CA TYR A 126 2.92 3.38 6.62
C TYR A 126 1.63 3.79 5.88
N ASN A 127 1.46 5.09 5.64
CA ASN A 127 0.30 5.65 4.97
C ASN A 127 0.13 5.09 3.55
N PRO A 128 -0.93 4.31 3.27
CA PRO A 128 -1.10 3.67 1.98
C PRO A 128 -1.41 4.67 0.84
N VAL A 129 -1.92 5.86 1.17
CA VAL A 129 -2.10 6.93 0.18
C VAL A 129 -0.74 7.45 -0.29
N MET A 130 0.20 7.67 0.64
CA MET A 130 1.57 8.09 0.29
C MET A 130 2.30 6.97 -0.46
N GLN A 131 2.09 5.72 -0.07
CA GLN A 131 2.66 4.55 -0.75
C GLN A 131 2.20 4.53 -2.21
N ASN A 132 0.89 4.56 -2.45
CA ASN A 132 0.32 4.49 -3.79
C ASN A 132 0.66 5.72 -4.66
N ARG A 133 0.77 6.91 -4.06
CA ARG A 133 1.32 8.10 -4.76
C ARG A 133 2.75 7.87 -5.24
N GLY A 134 3.57 7.19 -4.44
CA GLY A 134 4.91 6.76 -4.84
C GLY A 134 4.87 5.82 -6.05
N HIS A 135 4.00 4.82 -6.04
CA HIS A 135 3.79 3.90 -7.18
C HIS A 135 3.38 4.65 -8.44
N ILE A 136 2.37 5.53 -8.34
CA ILE A 136 1.87 6.34 -9.46
C ILE A 136 2.98 7.24 -10.02
N LYS A 137 3.80 7.86 -9.17
CA LYS A 137 4.92 8.70 -9.61
C LYS A 137 5.88 7.92 -10.52
N HIS A 138 6.27 6.71 -10.13
CA HIS A 138 7.19 5.89 -10.92
C HIS A 138 6.50 5.30 -12.15
N LEU A 139 5.22 4.98 -12.07
CA LEU A 139 4.43 4.52 -13.21
C LEU A 139 4.28 5.62 -14.28
N LYS A 140 4.05 6.87 -13.88
CA LYS A 140 4.03 8.04 -14.77
C LYS A 140 5.38 8.25 -15.46
N ALA A 141 6.48 8.16 -14.73
CA ALA A 141 7.82 8.28 -15.31
C ALA A 141 8.08 7.20 -16.38
N LEU A 142 7.48 6.00 -16.25
CA LEU A 142 7.63 4.91 -17.20
C LEU A 142 6.69 5.04 -18.40
N LEU A 143 5.45 5.48 -18.21
CA LEU A 143 4.40 5.53 -19.24
C LEU A 143 4.25 6.90 -19.91
N GLY A 144 4.60 7.98 -19.21
CA GLY A 144 4.36 9.38 -19.59
C GLY A 144 3.44 10.09 -18.59
N GLU A 145 3.63 11.38 -18.44
CA GLU A 145 2.90 12.21 -17.46
C GLU A 145 1.40 12.36 -17.78
N ASP A 146 1.03 12.31 -19.06
CA ASP A 146 -0.32 12.62 -19.52
C ASP A 146 -1.32 11.46 -19.37
N VAL A 147 -0.88 10.31 -18.85
CA VAL A 147 -1.79 9.17 -18.66
C VAL A 147 -2.62 9.37 -17.39
N PRO A 148 -3.96 9.48 -17.52
CA PRO A 148 -4.84 9.66 -16.36
C PRO A 148 -4.75 8.45 -15.40
N MET A 149 -4.51 8.72 -14.11
CA MET A 149 -4.36 7.67 -13.09
C MET A 149 -5.23 7.96 -11.87
N HIS A 150 -5.91 6.92 -11.38
CA HIS A 150 -6.76 6.95 -10.20
C HIS A 150 -6.12 6.09 -9.10
N SER A 151 -5.91 6.70 -7.93
CA SER A 151 -5.38 6.01 -6.75
C SER A 151 -6.52 5.39 -5.94
N VAL A 152 -6.50 4.07 -5.76
CA VAL A 152 -7.54 3.37 -5.01
C VAL A 152 -6.91 2.48 -3.93
N ILE A 153 -7.11 2.85 -2.67
CA ILE A 153 -6.66 2.07 -1.52
C ILE A 153 -7.81 1.19 -1.05
N THR A 154 -7.64 -0.14 -1.11
CA THR A 154 -8.68 -1.10 -0.75
C THR A 154 -8.33 -1.81 0.56
N PHE A 155 -9.15 -1.61 1.57
CA PHE A 155 -9.05 -2.34 2.84
C PHE A 155 -9.97 -3.57 2.84
N SER A 156 -9.57 -4.64 3.54
CA SER A 156 -10.41 -5.82 3.67
C SER A 156 -11.73 -5.52 4.39
N GLU A 157 -12.76 -6.31 4.13
CA GLU A 157 -14.07 -6.19 4.76
C GLU A 157 -14.04 -6.49 6.27
N ARG A 158 -12.92 -7.02 6.77
CA ARG A 158 -12.70 -7.31 8.20
C ARG A 158 -12.34 -6.08 9.02
N CYS A 159 -12.12 -4.93 8.38
CA CYS A 159 -11.85 -3.67 9.08
C CYS A 159 -12.95 -2.64 8.84
N THR A 160 -13.05 -1.69 9.77
CA THR A 160 -13.91 -0.51 9.66
C THR A 160 -13.01 0.71 9.49
N LEU A 161 -13.23 1.50 8.46
CA LEU A 161 -12.59 2.81 8.28
C LEU A 161 -13.24 3.81 9.25
N LYS A 162 -12.74 3.85 10.51
CA LYS A 162 -13.39 4.56 11.62
C LYS A 162 -13.22 6.06 11.55
N SER A 163 -12.00 6.52 11.21
CA SER A 163 -11.68 7.93 10.98
C SER A 163 -10.55 8.00 9.96
N VAL A 164 -10.92 8.14 8.69
CA VAL A 164 -10.00 8.25 7.57
C VAL A 164 -10.34 9.54 6.82
N GLU A 165 -9.37 10.47 6.79
CA GLU A 165 -9.54 11.78 6.16
C GLU A 165 -8.70 11.84 4.89
N VAL A 166 -9.38 11.92 3.74
CA VAL A 166 -8.78 12.10 2.41
C VAL A 166 -9.49 13.25 1.72
N LYS A 167 -8.72 14.24 1.26
CA LYS A 167 -9.24 15.45 0.60
C LYS A 167 -8.94 15.47 -0.90
N SER A 168 -7.95 14.68 -1.34
CA SER A 168 -7.55 14.60 -2.74
C SER A 168 -8.61 13.90 -3.57
N ALA A 169 -9.08 14.56 -4.64
CA ALA A 169 -10.17 14.05 -5.49
C ALA A 169 -9.77 12.83 -6.36
N ASP A 170 -8.47 12.65 -6.58
CA ASP A 170 -7.88 11.55 -7.33
C ASP A 170 -7.60 10.30 -6.49
N VAL A 171 -7.91 10.34 -5.19
CA VAL A 171 -7.67 9.26 -4.23
C VAL A 171 -8.97 8.76 -3.63
N SER A 172 -9.16 7.46 -3.68
CA SER A 172 -10.26 6.76 -2.99
C SER A 172 -9.71 5.80 -1.94
N VAL A 173 -10.23 5.87 -0.72
CA VAL A 173 -9.91 4.93 0.37
C VAL A 173 -11.20 4.26 0.80
N ILE A 174 -11.30 2.96 0.56
CA ILE A 174 -12.57 2.22 0.65
C ILE A 174 -12.39 0.84 1.28
N ASN A 175 -13.47 0.24 1.74
CA ASN A 175 -13.52 -1.21 1.91
C ASN A 175 -13.61 -1.89 0.54
N ARG A 176 -13.01 -3.06 0.40
CA ARG A 176 -12.90 -3.77 -0.88
C ARG A 176 -14.26 -4.11 -1.50
N GLY A 177 -15.28 -4.34 -0.69
CA GLY A 177 -16.64 -4.56 -1.16
C GLY A 177 -17.20 -3.42 -2.01
N ASP A 178 -16.70 -2.19 -1.79
CA ASP A 178 -17.15 -0.99 -2.51
C ASP A 178 -16.36 -0.71 -3.80
N VAL A 179 -15.33 -1.53 -4.12
CA VAL A 179 -14.40 -1.26 -5.22
C VAL A 179 -15.11 -1.16 -6.58
N TYR A 180 -16.08 -2.03 -6.84
CA TYR A 180 -16.86 -1.98 -8.09
C TYR A 180 -17.63 -0.67 -8.22
N HIS A 181 -18.36 -0.29 -7.18
CA HIS A 181 -19.15 0.96 -7.20
C HIS A 181 -18.27 2.20 -7.30
N THR A 182 -17.12 2.20 -6.63
CA THR A 182 -16.15 3.30 -6.69
C THR A 182 -15.58 3.47 -8.10
N VAL A 183 -15.12 2.39 -8.71
CA VAL A 183 -14.60 2.41 -10.09
C VAL A 183 -15.70 2.83 -11.07
N ALA A 184 -16.90 2.26 -10.97
CA ALA A 184 -18.03 2.64 -11.82
C ALA A 184 -18.39 4.12 -11.66
N SER A 185 -18.39 4.65 -10.44
CA SER A 185 -18.62 6.07 -10.17
C SER A 185 -17.54 6.98 -10.78
N ILE A 186 -16.27 6.57 -10.74
CA ILE A 186 -15.18 7.32 -11.38
C ILE A 186 -15.38 7.30 -12.90
N CYS A 187 -15.61 6.13 -13.47
CA CYS A 187 -15.82 5.97 -14.92
C CYS A 187 -17.03 6.77 -15.44
N SER A 188 -18.12 6.86 -14.67
CA SER A 188 -19.34 7.58 -15.07
C SER A 188 -19.16 9.11 -15.14
N LYS A 189 -18.16 9.66 -14.46
CA LYS A 189 -17.83 11.11 -14.51
C LYS A 189 -16.98 11.48 -15.73
N ILE A 190 -16.45 10.50 -16.43
CA ILE A 190 -15.59 10.69 -17.60
C ILE A 190 -16.44 10.37 -18.84
N GLU A 191 -16.87 11.38 -19.58
CA GLU A 191 -17.78 11.20 -20.71
C GLU A 191 -17.16 10.37 -21.84
N ASN A 192 -15.96 10.74 -22.30
CA ASN A 192 -15.29 10.09 -23.41
C ASN A 192 -14.19 9.12 -22.95
N PRO A 193 -13.86 8.06 -23.72
CA PRO A 193 -12.67 7.28 -23.50
C PRO A 193 -11.41 8.17 -23.50
N LEU A 194 -10.53 7.96 -22.54
CA LEU A 194 -9.22 8.63 -22.43
C LEU A 194 -8.12 7.81 -23.09
N LEU A 195 -8.34 6.50 -23.24
CA LEU A 195 -7.43 5.55 -23.89
C LEU A 195 -8.19 4.75 -24.93
N SER A 196 -7.58 4.55 -26.10
CA SER A 196 -8.09 3.62 -27.12
C SER A 196 -7.76 2.16 -26.75
N ASP A 197 -8.40 1.20 -27.42
CA ASP A 197 -8.13 -0.22 -27.22
C ASP A 197 -6.66 -0.56 -27.55
N GLU A 198 -6.09 0.06 -28.58
CA GLU A 198 -4.69 -0.11 -28.96
C GLU A 198 -3.76 0.43 -27.86
N GLN A 199 -4.06 1.59 -27.29
CA GLN A 199 -3.27 2.16 -26.18
C GLN A 199 -3.32 1.27 -24.94
N ILE A 200 -4.47 0.67 -24.64
CA ILE A 200 -4.62 -0.28 -23.53
C ILE A 200 -3.72 -1.50 -23.75
N ILE A 201 -3.70 -2.05 -24.97
CA ILE A 201 -2.87 -3.20 -25.33
C ILE A 201 -1.38 -2.84 -25.24
N VAL A 202 -0.96 -1.73 -25.85
CA VAL A 202 0.44 -1.25 -25.82
C VAL A 202 0.92 -1.04 -24.40
N MET A 203 0.11 -0.41 -23.53
CA MET A 203 0.46 -0.23 -22.12
C MET A 203 0.56 -1.54 -21.38
N TYR A 204 -0.36 -2.48 -21.63
CA TYR A 204 -0.32 -3.81 -21.04
C TYR A 204 0.97 -4.54 -21.42
N GLU A 205 1.30 -4.59 -22.71
CA GLU A 205 2.50 -5.26 -23.21
C GLU A 205 3.79 -4.62 -22.69
N LYS A 206 3.82 -3.29 -22.59
CA LYS A 206 4.95 -2.53 -22.02
C LYS A 206 5.17 -2.85 -20.54
N LEU A 207 4.09 -3.04 -19.76
CA LEU A 207 4.16 -3.27 -18.32
C LEU A 207 4.25 -4.75 -17.93
N TYR A 208 3.79 -5.66 -18.80
CA TYR A 208 3.77 -7.09 -18.50
C TYR A 208 5.13 -7.67 -18.08
N PRO A 209 6.28 -7.32 -18.69
CA PRO A 209 7.60 -7.82 -18.28
C PRO A 209 7.93 -7.52 -16.81
N TYR A 210 7.46 -6.39 -16.27
CA TYR A 210 7.67 -6.01 -14.86
C TYR A 210 6.88 -6.85 -13.86
N THR A 211 5.96 -7.69 -14.33
CA THR A 211 5.28 -8.70 -13.49
C THR A 211 6.05 -10.01 -13.42
N GLN A 212 6.99 -10.23 -14.36
CA GLN A 212 7.72 -11.48 -14.57
C GLN A 212 9.16 -11.40 -14.05
N VAL A 213 9.42 -10.54 -13.06
CA VAL A 213 10.74 -10.41 -12.44
C VAL A 213 11.15 -11.70 -11.72
N ASP A 214 12.44 -11.97 -11.67
CA ASP A 214 13.00 -13.15 -11.03
C ASP A 214 12.87 -13.12 -9.49
N ALA A 215 13.19 -14.27 -8.88
CA ALA A 215 13.12 -14.38 -7.42
C ALA A 215 14.15 -13.48 -6.72
N ALA A 216 15.29 -13.20 -7.35
CA ALA A 216 16.33 -12.34 -6.78
C ALA A 216 15.83 -10.89 -6.66
N THR A 217 15.21 -10.36 -7.71
CA THR A 217 14.60 -9.02 -7.70
C THR A 217 13.53 -8.89 -6.62
N LYS A 218 12.67 -9.92 -6.44
CA LYS A 218 11.65 -9.93 -5.38
C LYS A 218 12.27 -9.94 -3.99
N THR A 219 13.30 -10.75 -3.79
CA THR A 219 14.02 -10.82 -2.51
C THR A 219 14.70 -9.49 -2.20
N GLN A 220 15.39 -8.90 -3.17
CA GLN A 220 16.03 -7.59 -3.02
C GLN A 220 15.01 -6.49 -2.69
N HIS A 221 13.84 -6.52 -3.31
CA HIS A 221 12.76 -5.58 -2.99
C HIS A 221 12.32 -5.69 -1.51
N ILE A 222 12.12 -6.92 -1.02
CA ILE A 222 11.74 -7.18 0.39
C ILE A 222 12.85 -6.70 1.34
N GLU A 223 14.11 -7.06 1.06
CA GLU A 223 15.25 -6.62 1.87
C GLU A 223 15.39 -5.10 1.92
N ASN A 224 15.16 -4.41 0.80
CA ASN A 224 15.19 -2.96 0.75
C ASN A 224 14.07 -2.32 1.58
N ILE A 225 12.89 -2.92 1.63
CA ILE A 225 11.80 -2.50 2.53
C ILE A 225 12.20 -2.74 3.99
N GLU A 226 12.70 -3.93 4.34
CA GLU A 226 13.12 -4.28 5.70
C GLU A 226 14.25 -3.35 6.18
N LYS A 227 15.25 -3.09 5.37
CA LYS A 227 16.32 -2.13 5.68
C LYS A 227 15.77 -0.73 5.98
N LYS A 228 14.76 -0.26 5.25
CA LYS A 228 14.11 1.05 5.51
C LYS A 228 13.25 1.07 6.77
N LEU A 229 12.75 -0.08 7.18
CA LEU A 229 11.94 -0.24 8.40
C LEU A 229 12.78 -0.54 9.63
N ASP A 230 14.04 -0.97 9.47
CA ASP A 230 14.95 -1.24 10.59
C ASP A 230 15.32 0.07 11.30
N PRO A 231 15.02 0.21 12.60
CA PRO A 231 15.42 1.39 13.37
C PRO A 231 16.94 1.59 13.43
N ALA A 232 17.73 0.52 13.23
CA ALA A 232 19.20 0.59 13.20
C ALA A 232 19.75 1.14 11.87
N SER A 233 18.97 1.13 10.79
CA SER A 233 19.36 1.64 9.47
C SER A 233 19.27 3.17 9.34
N VAL A 234 18.73 3.85 10.34
CA VAL A 234 18.79 5.31 10.42
C VAL A 234 20.24 5.68 10.76
N GLN A 235 21.08 5.82 9.73
CA GLN A 235 22.41 6.41 9.89
C GLN A 235 22.24 7.81 10.47
N GLU A 236 22.69 7.98 11.72
CA GLU A 236 22.71 9.29 12.39
C GLU A 236 23.57 10.24 11.53
N PRO A 237 23.02 11.39 11.08
CA PRO A 237 23.84 12.40 10.44
C PRO A 237 24.99 12.77 11.40
N PRO A 238 26.25 12.82 10.96
CA PRO A 238 27.41 13.04 11.81
C PRO A 238 27.37 14.33 12.64
N HIS A 239 26.55 15.30 12.27
CA HIS A 239 26.39 16.62 12.92
C HIS A 239 25.32 16.65 14.04
N MET A 240 24.61 15.54 14.28
CA MET A 240 23.56 15.50 15.34
C MET A 240 24.04 14.93 16.69
N ARG A 241 25.33 14.73 16.88
CA ARG A 241 25.84 14.15 18.17
C ARG A 241 25.90 15.15 19.31
N THR A 242 25.97 16.45 19.03
CA THR A 242 26.12 17.50 20.04
C THR A 242 24.91 18.44 20.05
N CYS A 243 24.46 18.78 21.25
CA CYS A 243 23.38 19.76 21.44
C CYS A 243 23.89 21.16 21.07
N PRO A 244 23.30 21.86 20.07
CA PRO A 244 23.74 23.18 19.65
C PRO A 244 23.52 24.25 20.72
N ARG A 245 22.68 23.95 21.75
CA ARG A 245 22.35 24.88 22.82
C ARG A 245 23.35 24.87 23.99
N CYS A 246 23.92 23.72 24.33
CA CYS A 246 24.76 23.60 25.51
C CYS A 246 25.99 22.68 25.33
N GLY A 247 26.26 22.18 24.11
CA GLY A 247 27.39 21.31 23.84
C GLY A 247 27.29 19.87 24.41
N GLY A 248 26.20 19.55 25.14
CA GLY A 248 25.98 18.20 25.66
C GLY A 248 25.61 17.21 24.55
N SER A 249 25.70 15.91 24.82
CA SER A 249 25.32 14.88 23.85
C SER A 249 23.81 14.84 23.60
N LEU A 250 23.38 14.56 22.36
CA LEU A 250 22.01 14.23 22.04
C LEU A 250 21.79 12.72 22.18
N VAL A 251 20.84 12.30 23.00
CA VAL A 251 20.51 10.91 23.27
C VAL A 251 19.11 10.56 22.77
N LEU A 252 18.99 9.39 22.13
CA LEU A 252 17.71 8.90 21.63
C LEU A 252 16.78 8.55 22.80
N ARG A 253 15.57 9.08 22.78
CA ARG A 253 14.53 8.86 23.80
C ARG A 253 13.21 8.52 23.14
N THR A 254 12.34 7.84 23.88
CA THR A 254 10.96 7.54 23.44
C THR A 254 9.99 8.37 24.30
N ALA A 255 9.07 9.07 23.66
CA ALA A 255 8.04 9.84 24.35
C ALA A 255 7.08 8.88 25.07
N SER A 256 6.94 9.04 26.40
CA SER A 256 6.12 8.16 27.24
C SER A 256 4.69 8.63 27.44
N ARG A 257 4.37 9.89 27.11
CA ARG A 257 3.06 10.52 27.39
C ARG A 257 2.65 11.50 26.27
N GLY A 258 1.33 11.79 26.20
CA GLY A 258 0.74 12.77 25.29
C GLY A 258 0.55 12.25 23.85
N ALA A 259 0.20 13.14 22.93
CA ALA A 259 -0.09 12.82 21.54
C ALA A 259 1.09 12.18 20.77
N ASN A 260 2.31 12.33 21.28
CA ASN A 260 3.54 11.77 20.70
C ASN A 260 4.05 10.51 21.42
N ALA A 261 3.26 9.90 22.32
CA ALA A 261 3.66 8.69 23.04
C ALA A 261 4.04 7.58 22.04
N GLY A 262 5.20 6.94 22.27
CA GLY A 262 5.78 5.93 21.39
C GLY A 262 6.72 6.48 20.31
N ASN A 263 6.74 7.79 20.05
CA ASN A 263 7.64 8.38 19.06
C ASN A 263 9.04 8.56 19.63
N LYS A 264 10.06 8.26 18.81
CA LYS A 264 11.47 8.50 19.16
C LYS A 264 11.88 9.93 18.81
N PHE A 265 12.73 10.51 19.64
CA PHE A 265 13.32 11.83 19.46
C PHE A 265 14.70 11.90 20.10
N TYR A 266 15.57 12.80 19.62
CA TYR A 266 16.80 13.10 20.33
C TYR A 266 16.57 14.18 21.37
N GLY A 267 16.90 13.91 22.62
CA GLY A 267 16.87 14.88 23.72
C GLY A 267 18.28 15.14 24.25
N CYS A 268 18.54 16.36 24.69
CA CYS A 268 19.82 16.68 25.30
C CYS A 268 20.08 15.84 26.56
N SER A 269 21.32 15.34 26.72
CA SER A 269 21.77 14.58 27.92
C SER A 269 21.69 15.40 29.19
N ASN A 270 21.81 16.74 29.09
CA ASN A 270 21.75 17.67 30.19
C ASN A 270 20.33 18.03 30.67
N TYR A 271 19.30 17.26 30.22
CA TYR A 271 17.95 17.44 30.76
C TYR A 271 17.92 17.12 32.28
N PRO A 272 17.21 17.94 33.08
CA PRO A 272 16.28 19.01 32.76
C PRO A 272 16.89 20.41 32.60
N LYS A 273 18.20 20.59 32.79
CA LYS A 273 18.89 21.89 32.64
C LYS A 273 18.87 22.40 31.19
N CYS A 274 18.99 21.49 30.22
CA CYS A 274 18.82 21.79 28.80
C CYS A 274 17.65 20.96 28.22
N ARG A 275 16.64 21.64 27.69
CA ARG A 275 15.42 21.00 27.16
C ARG A 275 15.42 20.91 25.63
N TYR A 276 16.59 21.00 25.00
CA TYR A 276 16.71 20.90 23.55
C TYR A 276 16.30 19.50 23.07
N ILE A 277 15.43 19.45 22.06
CA ILE A 277 14.95 18.21 21.44
C ILE A 277 15.00 18.32 19.92
N VAL A 278 15.28 17.21 19.23
CA VAL A 278 15.19 17.04 17.78
C VAL A 278 14.20 15.93 17.51
N ARG A 279 13.15 16.21 16.76
CA ARG A 279 12.19 15.21 16.35
C ARG A 279 12.72 14.47 15.11
N LEU A 280 12.65 13.14 15.14
CA LEU A 280 12.96 12.32 13.98
C LEU A 280 11.81 12.42 12.98
N SER A 281 11.98 13.18 11.91
CA SER A 281 11.15 13.11 10.71
C SER A 281 11.99 12.58 9.55
N ALA A 282 11.38 11.74 8.70
CA ALA A 282 12.11 10.97 7.68
C ALA A 282 12.72 11.82 6.55
N THR A 283 12.63 13.15 6.60
CA THR A 283 13.17 14.01 5.54
C THR A 283 13.78 15.33 6.00
N GLU A 284 13.47 15.81 7.23
CA GLU A 284 14.12 17.01 7.79
C GLU A 284 14.02 17.00 9.31
N ALA A 285 15.14 17.20 9.99
CA ALA A 285 15.17 17.41 11.43
C ALA A 285 14.56 18.79 11.74
N THR A 286 13.31 18.83 12.16
CA THR A 286 12.70 20.08 12.61
C THR A 286 13.18 20.38 14.03
N ILE A 287 14.00 21.41 14.17
CA ILE A 287 14.49 21.91 15.44
C ILE A 287 13.36 22.73 16.06
N ASN A 288 12.73 22.22 17.10
CA ASN A 288 11.80 23.02 17.91
C ASN A 288 12.51 23.52 19.16
N ASP A 289 12.77 24.80 19.21
CA ASP A 289 13.16 25.51 20.42
C ASP A 289 11.88 25.75 21.26
N SER A 290 11.62 24.84 22.20
CA SER A 290 10.53 25.05 23.16
C SER A 290 10.99 26.05 24.24
N ASN A 291 11.15 27.30 23.84
CA ASN A 291 11.24 28.42 24.76
C ASN A 291 9.88 29.14 24.75
N ARG A 292 9.05 28.85 25.73
CA ARG A 292 8.24 29.90 26.40
C ARG A 292 7.94 29.43 27.81
N HIS A 293 8.30 30.27 28.73
CA HIS A 293 8.12 30.36 30.18
C HIS A 293 7.20 29.37 30.85
#